data_c387f98b62678c50a5cd702864050b13
#
_entry.id   c387f98b62678c50a5cd702864050b13
#
_cell.length_a   1.000
_cell.length_b   1.000
_cell.length_c   1.000
_cell.angle_alpha   90.00
_cell.angle_beta   90.00
_cell.angle_gamma   90.00
#
_symmetry.space_group_name_H-M   'P 1'
#
loop_
_entity.id
_entity.type
_entity.pdbx_description
1 polymer ?
#
loop_
_entity_poly.entity_id
_entity_poly.type
_entity_poly.pdbx_seq_one_letter_code
_entity_poly.pdbx_strand_id
1 'polypeptide(L)'
;MTQPAFLVALRAALTVAFLYFGLRKLTGYSTDVAIYEAIGFGQFPRYVTGSVEVLGACLLWWRGWEGIAGLLLLVTMIIGLSALLIWVGPPYLHMLVLMAGTGTIAYAYRDQTKRKIAQLQGG
;
A
#
# COMPACT_ATOMS: atom_id res chain seq x y z
N MET A 1 -6.30 -24.35 5.25
CA MET A 1 -7.57 -23.78 4.79
C MET A 1 -7.41 -23.12 3.43
N THR A 2 -8.33 -23.37 2.55
CA THR A 2 -8.34 -22.77 1.22
C THR A 2 -8.82 -21.33 1.31
N GLN A 3 -8.08 -20.41 0.74
CA GLN A 3 -8.49 -19.03 0.71
C GLN A 3 -9.53 -18.80 -0.39
N PRO A 4 -10.51 -17.90 -0.18
CA PRO A 4 -11.46 -17.57 -1.23
C PRO A 4 -10.74 -17.07 -2.47
N ALA A 5 -11.21 -17.50 -3.64
CA ALA A 5 -10.63 -17.09 -4.92
C ALA A 5 -10.66 -15.57 -5.08
N PHE A 6 -11.70 -14.92 -4.56
CA PHE A 6 -11.81 -13.46 -4.59
C PHE A 6 -10.62 -12.79 -3.92
N LEU A 7 -10.22 -13.26 -2.73
CA LEU A 7 -9.09 -12.68 -1.99
C LEU A 7 -7.77 -12.91 -2.70
N VAL A 8 -7.60 -14.09 -3.31
CA VAL A 8 -6.38 -14.38 -4.08
C VAL A 8 -6.30 -13.45 -5.29
N ALA A 9 -7.40 -13.31 -6.01
CA ALA A 9 -7.46 -12.42 -7.17
C ALA A 9 -7.20 -10.96 -6.78
N LEU A 10 -7.80 -10.52 -5.66
CA LEU A 10 -7.59 -9.16 -5.17
C LEU A 10 -6.14 -8.93 -4.79
N ARG A 11 -5.53 -9.88 -4.09
CA ARG A 11 -4.10 -9.77 -3.73
C ARG A 11 -3.22 -9.68 -4.97
N ALA A 12 -3.52 -10.48 -5.99
CA ALA A 12 -2.77 -10.44 -7.25
C ALA A 12 -2.90 -9.07 -7.93
N ALA A 13 -4.12 -8.54 -8.00
CA ALA A 13 -4.36 -7.23 -8.60
C ALA A 13 -3.63 -6.11 -7.83
N LEU A 14 -3.70 -6.15 -6.50
CA LEU A 14 -3.02 -5.15 -5.67
C LEU A 14 -1.50 -5.25 -5.80
N THR A 15 -0.98 -6.48 -5.89
CA THR A 15 0.46 -6.68 -6.07
C THR A 15 0.95 -6.04 -7.36
N VAL A 16 0.25 -6.26 -8.46
CA VAL A 16 0.60 -5.66 -9.75
C VAL A 16 0.55 -4.13 -9.64
N ALA A 17 -0.52 -3.60 -9.06
CA ALA A 17 -0.69 -2.15 -8.93
C ALA A 17 0.40 -1.51 -8.08
N PHE A 18 0.68 -2.08 -6.90
CA PHE A 18 1.69 -1.51 -6.01
C PHE A 18 3.12 -1.70 -6.50
N LEU A 19 3.41 -2.78 -7.18
CA LEU A 19 4.71 -2.93 -7.85
C LEU A 19 4.86 -1.87 -8.93
N TYR A 20 3.82 -1.64 -9.73
CA TYR A 20 3.85 -0.61 -10.77
C TYR A 20 4.11 0.77 -10.17
N PHE A 21 3.29 1.19 -9.20
CA PHE A 21 3.43 2.53 -8.62
C PHE A 21 4.69 2.67 -7.76
N GLY A 22 5.05 1.63 -7.02
CA GLY A 22 6.26 1.65 -6.21
C GLY A 22 7.52 1.75 -7.03
N LEU A 23 7.61 0.98 -8.10
CA LEU A 23 8.77 1.02 -9.00
C LEU A 23 8.86 2.36 -9.73
N ARG A 24 7.72 2.95 -10.12
CA ARG A 24 7.71 4.30 -10.69
C ARG A 24 8.38 5.30 -9.73
N LYS A 25 8.02 5.22 -8.45
CA LYS A 25 8.58 6.12 -7.44
C LYS A 25 10.07 5.91 -7.25
N LEU A 26 10.51 4.66 -7.22
CA LEU A 26 11.92 4.34 -7.00
C LEU A 26 12.80 4.67 -8.21
N THR A 27 12.25 4.56 -9.43
CA THR A 27 13.00 4.84 -10.64
C THR A 27 12.96 6.30 -11.07
N GLY A 28 12.17 7.13 -10.38
CA GLY A 28 12.10 8.56 -10.70
C GLY A 28 11.25 8.90 -11.90
N TYR A 29 10.11 8.19 -12.07
CA TYR A 29 9.17 8.51 -13.14
C TYR A 29 8.72 9.97 -13.00
N SER A 30 8.70 10.70 -14.11
CA SER A 30 8.56 12.17 -14.11
C SER A 30 7.31 12.67 -13.38
N THR A 31 6.18 11.96 -13.52
CA THR A 31 4.95 12.35 -12.84
C THR A 31 5.12 12.27 -11.32
N ASP A 32 5.76 11.21 -10.82
CA ASP A 32 5.97 11.03 -9.38
C ASP A 32 6.95 12.06 -8.84
N VAL A 33 8.02 12.36 -9.57
CA VAL A 33 8.97 13.40 -9.18
C VAL A 33 8.26 14.74 -9.06
N ALA A 34 7.39 15.07 -10.02
CA ALA A 34 6.63 16.32 -10.00
C ALA A 34 5.67 16.40 -8.82
N ILE A 35 5.02 15.28 -8.46
CA ILE A 35 4.13 15.21 -7.30
C ILE A 35 4.90 15.55 -6.02
N TYR A 36 6.05 14.93 -5.80
CA TYR A 36 6.83 15.16 -4.60
C TYR A 36 7.48 16.54 -4.57
N GLU A 37 7.77 17.12 -5.73
CA GLU A 37 8.18 18.52 -5.80
C GLU A 37 7.07 19.45 -5.33
N ALA A 38 5.83 19.20 -5.77
CA ALA A 38 4.68 20.00 -5.37
C ALA A 38 4.42 19.91 -3.86
N ILE A 39 4.66 18.74 -3.26
CA ILE A 39 4.52 18.56 -1.82
C ILE A 39 5.56 19.37 -1.04
N GLY A 40 6.77 19.48 -1.57
CA GLY A 40 7.77 20.40 -1.03
C GLY A 40 8.68 19.88 0.07
N PHE A 41 8.64 18.58 0.37
CA PHE A 41 9.52 17.97 1.38
C PHE A 41 10.72 17.26 0.77
N GLY A 42 11.04 17.56 -0.50
CA GLY A 42 12.12 16.91 -1.21
C GLY A 42 11.71 15.57 -1.80
N GLN A 43 12.67 14.83 -2.34
CA GLN A 43 12.40 13.56 -3.01
C GLN A 43 12.59 12.35 -2.09
N PHE A 44 13.13 12.53 -0.89
CA PHE A 44 13.34 11.43 0.04
C PHE A 44 12.03 10.68 0.36
N PRO A 45 10.89 11.37 0.65
CA PRO A 45 9.62 10.66 0.86
C PRO A 45 9.19 9.79 -0.31
N ARG A 46 9.57 10.17 -1.55
CA ARG A 46 9.27 9.37 -2.73
C ARG A 46 9.92 7.98 -2.64
N TYR A 47 11.18 7.94 -2.23
CA TYR A 47 11.89 6.68 -2.05
C TYR A 47 11.30 5.85 -0.93
N VAL A 48 10.93 6.49 0.18
CA VAL A 48 10.30 5.81 1.32
C VAL A 48 8.98 5.18 0.91
N THR A 49 8.09 5.95 0.28
CA THR A 49 6.78 5.48 -0.14
C THR A 49 6.90 4.36 -1.18
N GLY A 50 7.78 4.54 -2.17
CA GLY A 50 8.00 3.53 -3.19
C GLY A 50 8.50 2.22 -2.59
N SER A 51 9.42 2.29 -1.65
CA SER A 51 9.94 1.11 -0.96
C SER A 51 8.84 0.41 -0.18
N VAL A 52 8.02 1.15 0.56
CA VAL A 52 6.91 0.59 1.33
C VAL A 52 5.90 -0.09 0.39
N GLU A 53 5.61 0.52 -0.75
CA GLU A 53 4.66 -0.06 -1.70
C GLU A 53 5.18 -1.38 -2.28
N VAL A 54 6.45 -1.44 -2.64
CA VAL A 54 7.06 -2.67 -3.18
C VAL A 54 7.12 -3.74 -2.09
N LEU A 55 7.57 -3.39 -0.90
CA LEU A 55 7.65 -4.34 0.21
C LEU A 55 6.26 -4.83 0.62
N GLY A 56 5.30 -3.94 0.68
CA GLY A 56 3.92 -4.31 0.99
C GLY A 56 3.32 -5.25 -0.03
N ALA A 57 3.59 -5.00 -1.31
CA ALA A 57 3.13 -5.89 -2.39
C ALA A 57 3.71 -7.30 -2.23
N CYS A 58 4.98 -7.41 -1.89
CA CYS A 58 5.62 -8.70 -1.64
C CYS A 58 5.05 -9.35 -0.38
N LEU A 59 4.82 -8.56 0.66
CA LEU A 59 4.33 -9.04 1.94
C LEU A 59 2.91 -9.62 1.85
N LEU A 60 2.12 -9.18 0.86
CA LEU A 60 0.78 -9.75 0.61
C LEU A 60 0.82 -11.25 0.33
N TRP A 61 1.98 -11.78 -0.08
CA TRP A 61 2.15 -13.19 -0.42
C TRP A 61 2.94 -13.96 0.64
N TRP A 62 3.34 -13.29 1.73
CA TRP A 62 4.01 -13.95 2.83
C TRP A 62 2.94 -14.50 3.78
N ARG A 63 2.94 -15.81 3.96
CA ARG A 63 1.95 -16.47 4.80
C ARG A 63 2.00 -15.91 6.23
N GLY A 64 0.85 -15.53 6.75
CA GLY A 64 0.73 -14.97 8.09
C GLY A 64 0.87 -13.46 8.14
N TRP A 65 1.25 -12.80 7.04
CA TRP A 65 1.49 -11.36 6.98
C TRP A 65 0.53 -10.62 6.06
N GLU A 66 -0.44 -11.32 5.45
CA GLU A 66 -1.35 -10.71 4.47
C GLU A 66 -2.15 -9.54 5.07
N GLY A 67 -2.65 -9.72 6.31
CA GLY A 67 -3.42 -8.67 6.97
C GLY A 67 -2.58 -7.44 7.30
N ILE A 68 -1.35 -7.66 7.77
CA ILE A 68 -0.42 -6.57 8.07
C ILE A 68 -0.03 -5.85 6.79
N ALA A 69 0.20 -6.59 5.69
CA ALA A 69 0.50 -6.00 4.40
C ALA A 69 -0.64 -5.09 3.93
N GLY A 70 -1.88 -5.59 4.02
CA GLY A 70 -3.06 -4.79 3.65
C GLY A 70 -3.17 -3.53 4.47
N LEU A 71 -2.95 -3.63 5.78
CA LEU A 71 -3.01 -2.50 6.69
C LEU A 71 -1.91 -1.48 6.39
N LEU A 72 -0.69 -1.95 6.17
CA LEU A 72 0.45 -1.09 5.83
C LEU A 72 0.17 -0.30 4.54
N LEU A 73 -0.30 -1.00 3.51
CA LEU A 73 -0.60 -0.36 2.23
C LEU A 73 -1.79 0.60 2.35
N LEU A 74 -2.80 0.26 3.15
CA LEU A 74 -3.94 1.14 3.38
C LEU A 74 -3.49 2.45 4.05
N VAL A 75 -2.67 2.37 5.09
CA VAL A 75 -2.15 3.56 5.78
C VAL A 75 -1.33 4.40 4.80
N THR A 76 -0.51 3.76 3.98
CA THR A 76 0.28 4.45 2.96
C THR A 76 -0.62 5.20 1.98
N MET A 77 -1.72 4.58 1.55
CA MET A 77 -2.67 5.22 0.65
C MET A 77 -3.41 6.39 1.30
N ILE A 78 -3.76 6.27 2.58
CA ILE A 78 -4.41 7.35 3.31
C ILE A 78 -3.47 8.56 3.39
N ILE A 79 -2.21 8.34 3.72
CA ILE A 79 -1.21 9.41 3.78
C ILE A 79 -1.01 10.02 2.40
N GLY A 80 -0.89 9.19 1.35
CA GLY A 80 -0.70 9.66 -0.02
C GLY A 80 -1.89 10.48 -0.52
N LEU A 81 -3.11 10.01 -0.26
CA LEU A 81 -4.31 10.74 -0.66
C LEU A 81 -4.39 12.08 0.06
N SER A 82 -4.07 12.10 1.36
CA SER A 82 -4.05 13.35 2.13
C SER A 82 -3.07 14.35 1.51
N ALA A 83 -1.89 13.89 1.11
CA ALA A 83 -0.90 14.75 0.47
C ALA A 83 -1.40 15.29 -0.87
N LEU A 84 -2.07 14.46 -1.67
CA LEU A 84 -2.64 14.92 -2.94
C LEU A 84 -3.73 15.95 -2.72
N LEU A 85 -4.59 15.75 -1.73
CA LEU A 85 -5.67 16.69 -1.42
C LEU A 85 -5.15 18.05 -0.95
N ILE A 86 -4.05 18.05 -0.20
CA ILE A 86 -3.50 19.27 0.39
C ILE A 86 -2.61 20.03 -0.60
N TRP A 87 -1.73 19.34 -1.33
CA TRP A 87 -0.67 20.01 -2.08
C TRP A 87 -0.72 19.84 -3.60
N VAL A 88 -1.42 18.85 -4.14
CA VAL A 88 -1.30 18.51 -5.55
C VAL A 88 -2.60 18.67 -6.32
N GLY A 89 -3.63 17.93 -5.94
CA GLY A 89 -4.90 17.92 -6.64
C GLY A 89 -5.19 16.61 -7.37
N PRO A 90 -6.33 16.55 -8.09
CA PRO A 90 -6.72 15.32 -8.79
C PRO A 90 -5.71 14.91 -9.86
N PRO A 91 -5.72 13.63 -10.30
CA PRO A 91 -6.78 12.65 -10.07
C PRO A 91 -6.62 11.86 -8.77
N TYR A 92 -7.75 11.43 -8.17
CA TYR A 92 -7.75 10.65 -6.93
C TYR A 92 -8.33 9.25 -7.11
N LEU A 93 -8.96 8.95 -8.27
CA LEU A 93 -9.72 7.71 -8.42
C LEU A 93 -8.89 6.47 -8.15
N HIS A 94 -7.67 6.42 -8.68
CA HIS A 94 -6.79 5.27 -8.47
C HIS A 94 -6.46 5.07 -6.99
N MET A 95 -6.30 6.16 -6.24
CA MET A 95 -6.04 6.10 -4.80
C MET A 95 -7.23 5.52 -4.06
N LEU A 96 -8.45 5.96 -4.41
CA LEU A 96 -9.67 5.47 -3.78
C LEU A 96 -9.89 3.99 -4.06
N VAL A 97 -9.63 3.54 -5.28
CA VAL A 97 -9.73 2.13 -5.66
C VAL A 97 -8.73 1.30 -4.87
N LEU A 98 -7.49 1.76 -4.77
CA LEU A 98 -6.46 1.05 -4.02
C LEU A 98 -6.77 1.02 -2.53
N MET A 99 -7.32 2.11 -1.98
CA MET A 99 -7.76 2.13 -0.59
C MET A 99 -8.86 1.11 -0.33
N ALA A 100 -9.82 1.01 -1.22
CA ALA A 100 -10.90 0.03 -1.10
C ALA A 100 -10.33 -1.39 -1.12
N GLY A 101 -9.40 -1.67 -2.03
CA GLY A 101 -8.77 -2.99 -2.14
C GLY A 101 -7.95 -3.35 -0.91
N THR A 102 -7.07 -2.43 -0.49
CA THR A 102 -6.22 -2.68 0.69
C THR A 102 -7.04 -2.76 1.96
N GLY A 103 -8.09 -1.95 2.08
CA GLY A 103 -9.02 -2.00 3.21
C GLY A 103 -9.75 -3.34 3.28
N THR A 104 -10.13 -3.89 2.13
CA THR A 104 -10.79 -5.20 2.06
C THR A 104 -9.83 -6.30 2.54
N ILE A 105 -8.57 -6.26 2.14
CA ILE A 105 -7.57 -7.22 2.59
C ILE A 105 -7.34 -7.08 4.10
N ALA A 106 -7.18 -5.86 4.59
CA ALA A 106 -6.98 -5.62 6.02
C ALA A 106 -8.15 -6.15 6.85
N TYR A 107 -9.36 -5.93 6.39
CA TYR A 107 -10.57 -6.40 7.06
C TYR A 107 -10.70 -7.92 7.00
N ALA A 108 -10.47 -8.52 5.83
CA ALA A 108 -10.59 -9.97 5.64
C ALA A 108 -9.59 -10.74 6.50
N TYR A 109 -8.41 -10.18 6.72
CA TYR A 109 -7.35 -10.81 7.51
C TYR A 109 -7.19 -10.19 8.89
N ARG A 110 -8.22 -9.51 9.41
CA ARG A 110 -8.13 -8.79 10.69
C ARG A 110 -7.77 -9.69 11.87
N ASP A 111 -8.29 -10.92 11.88
CA ASP A 111 -7.98 -11.86 12.97
C ASP A 111 -6.54 -12.33 12.91
N GLN A 112 -6.02 -12.54 11.69
CA GLN A 112 -4.62 -12.87 11.48
C GLN A 112 -3.73 -11.74 12.00
N THR A 113 -4.09 -10.49 11.71
CA THR A 113 -3.34 -9.33 12.17
C THR A 113 -3.32 -9.25 13.69
N LYS A 114 -4.47 -9.47 14.33
CA LYS A 114 -4.56 -9.45 15.79
C LYS A 114 -3.66 -10.52 16.41
N ARG A 115 -3.68 -11.72 15.86
CA ARG A 115 -2.84 -12.82 16.35
C ARG A 115 -1.35 -12.52 16.16
N LYS A 116 -1.00 -11.94 15.01
CA LYS A 116 0.40 -11.60 14.71
C LYS A 116 0.91 -10.54 15.68
N ILE A 117 0.15 -9.50 15.92
CA ILE A 117 0.52 -8.44 16.87
C ILE A 117 0.69 -9.00 18.27
N ALA A 118 -0.24 -9.87 18.69
CA ALA A 118 -0.14 -10.51 20.00
C ALA A 118 1.13 -11.33 20.12
N GLN A 119 1.50 -12.09 19.08
CA GLN A 119 2.74 -12.86 19.07
C GLN A 119 3.97 -11.97 19.19
N LEU A 120 3.97 -10.83 18.47
CA LEU A 120 5.10 -9.91 18.50
C LEU A 120 5.24 -9.20 19.84
N GLN A 121 4.11 -8.92 20.52
CA GLN A 121 4.10 -8.27 21.82
C GLN A 121 4.34 -9.25 22.98
N GLY A 122 3.86 -10.46 22.81
CA GLY A 122 3.93 -11.47 23.86
C GLY A 122 5.24 -12.23 23.95
N GLY A 123 6.15 -11.94 23.07
CA GLY A 123 7.45 -12.59 23.04
C GLY A 123 7.49 -13.86 22.27
#